data_42448b2166fced30d915cf393a05e95a
#
_entry.id   42448b2166fced30d915cf393a05e95a
#
_cell.length_a   1.000
_cell.length_b   1.000
_cell.length_c   1.000
_cell.angle_alpha   90.00
_cell.angle_beta   90.00
_cell.angle_gamma   90.00
#
_symmetry.space_group_name_H-M   'P 1'
#
loop_
_entity.id
_entity.type
_entity.pdbx_description
1 polymer ?
#
loop_
_entity_poly.entity_id
_entity_poly.type
_entity_poly.pdbx_seq_one_letter_code
_entity_poly.pdbx_strand_id
1 'polypeptide(L)'
;MNFSSFPTHELLAYDIELSYYEGNIKKCQRLQDLGLLTGDNAVIYTNRHDDDEVVLLPTFFRQGQTDNNKPLNILHGSCRKLRGKGEDCLAIADRLIAASVKNLNKRPSVLFLTSDQIYADDAAGPLIQHLTEFGTHLLGWEEEIVGLNKKLTEIGSGERQQFISEHAKFTSENGGNHLISFGEFAAMYLISWNIQNWPLLFQDIEFVAEKKVKRKYQIEIEQLKRSQRALPVVRRILANIPTYMMFDDHDITDDWNITREWNERVKESDYGKQIVANGLAAFWAFQTWGNDPSLYSDEFITGITQYLDKNGNPNIHTRKSFVDYLWNFYDWTFAAPTYPVTIFIDSRTQRKYDSLKGPPMLLNDEGLETISRTTYKVNYYNKGDPILIVSPTPVFGFELA
;
A
#
# COMPACT_ATOMS: atom_id res chain seq x y z
N MET A 1 17.76 2.08 -9.64
CA MET A 1 18.72 1.01 -10.02
C MET A 1 18.29 0.43 -11.35
N ASN A 2 19.21 0.24 -12.29
CA ASN A 2 18.85 -0.42 -13.56
C ASN A 2 18.91 -1.94 -13.35
N PHE A 3 17.75 -2.58 -13.17
CA PHE A 3 17.63 -4.02 -12.92
C PHE A 3 18.01 -4.90 -14.11
N SER A 4 18.23 -4.34 -15.30
CA SER A 4 18.63 -5.10 -16.49
C SER A 4 20.00 -5.78 -16.36
N SER A 5 20.85 -5.31 -15.45
CA SER A 5 22.21 -5.84 -15.20
C SER A 5 22.28 -6.95 -14.15
N PHE A 6 21.17 -7.26 -13.45
CA PHE A 6 21.18 -8.34 -12.46
C PHE A 6 21.06 -9.71 -13.14
N PRO A 7 21.81 -10.72 -12.68
CA PRO A 7 21.69 -12.07 -13.18
C PRO A 7 20.28 -12.63 -12.99
N THR A 8 19.86 -13.50 -13.89
CA THR A 8 18.55 -14.15 -13.84
C THR A 8 18.72 -15.60 -13.41
N HIS A 9 17.73 -16.15 -12.70
CA HIS A 9 17.73 -17.53 -12.19
C HIS A 9 18.91 -17.86 -11.25
N GLU A 10 19.43 -16.84 -10.60
CA GLU A 10 20.44 -16.98 -9.54
C GLU A 10 19.89 -16.41 -8.24
N LEU A 11 20.26 -17.03 -7.12
CA LEU A 11 19.92 -16.53 -5.80
C LEU A 11 20.80 -15.32 -5.49
N LEU A 12 20.19 -14.17 -5.31
CA LEU A 12 20.86 -12.92 -4.98
C LEU A 12 20.64 -12.60 -3.52
N ALA A 13 21.69 -12.23 -2.81
CA ALA A 13 21.62 -11.68 -1.47
C ALA A 13 21.83 -10.16 -1.53
N TYR A 14 21.19 -9.41 -0.63
CA TYR A 14 21.33 -7.96 -0.57
C TYR A 14 21.45 -7.46 0.86
N ASP A 15 22.11 -6.32 1.02
CA ASP A 15 22.11 -5.51 2.23
C ASP A 15 21.62 -4.10 1.91
N ILE A 16 21.14 -3.40 2.92
CA ILE A 16 20.69 -2.00 2.81
C ILE A 16 21.54 -1.17 3.75
N GLU A 17 22.18 -0.14 3.22
CA GLU A 17 22.88 0.86 4.01
C GLU A 17 22.07 2.16 4.04
N LEU A 18 21.64 2.55 5.24
CA LEU A 18 20.99 3.81 5.52
C LEU A 18 22.05 4.81 5.97
N SER A 19 22.22 5.89 5.22
CA SER A 19 23.10 7.01 5.58
C SER A 19 22.26 8.21 6.02
N TYR A 20 22.58 8.77 7.16
CA TYR A 20 21.91 9.96 7.69
C TYR A 20 22.91 10.85 8.44
N TYR A 21 22.51 12.10 8.69
CA TYR A 21 23.33 13.06 9.42
C TYR A 21 22.74 13.31 10.81
N GLU A 22 23.57 13.23 11.82
CA GLU A 22 23.28 13.70 13.17
C GLU A 22 24.18 14.91 13.45
N GLY A 23 23.60 16.11 13.34
CA GLY A 23 24.40 17.33 13.24
C GLY A 23 25.27 17.32 11.97
N ASN A 24 26.58 17.46 12.14
CA ASN A 24 27.57 17.40 11.05
C ASN A 24 28.21 16.02 10.85
N ILE A 25 27.75 15.01 11.60
CA ILE A 25 28.35 13.67 11.55
C ILE A 25 27.49 12.79 10.67
N LYS A 26 28.10 12.26 9.57
CA LYS A 26 27.46 11.23 8.76
C LYS A 26 27.49 9.91 9.52
N LYS A 27 26.32 9.29 9.70
CA LYS A 27 26.17 7.94 10.24
C LYS A 27 25.65 7.00 9.17
N CYS A 28 26.03 5.74 9.27
CA CYS A 28 25.56 4.66 8.41
C CYS A 28 25.10 3.50 9.28
N GLN A 29 23.98 2.89 8.92
CA GLN A 29 23.46 1.69 9.55
C GLN A 29 23.06 0.67 8.48
N ARG A 30 23.41 -0.59 8.71
CA ARG A 30 23.04 -1.72 7.86
C ARG A 30 21.99 -2.59 8.54
N LEU A 31 21.47 -3.59 7.84
CA LEU A 31 20.46 -4.52 8.38
C LEU A 31 20.89 -5.17 9.69
N GLN A 32 22.22 -5.45 9.85
CA GLN A 32 22.76 -5.99 11.09
C GLN A 32 22.69 -4.98 12.24
N ASP A 33 23.06 -3.73 12.00
CA ASP A 33 23.05 -2.66 12.99
C ASP A 33 21.63 -2.35 13.47
N LEU A 34 20.62 -2.59 12.60
CA LEU A 34 19.21 -2.46 12.88
C LEU A 34 18.62 -3.71 13.58
N GLY A 35 19.43 -4.74 13.87
CA GLY A 35 18.96 -5.97 14.50
C GLY A 35 18.03 -6.83 13.62
N LEU A 36 18.10 -6.66 12.29
CA LEU A 36 17.23 -7.33 11.34
C LEU A 36 17.77 -8.67 10.82
N LEU A 37 18.98 -9.05 11.19
CA LEU A 37 19.60 -10.30 10.76
C LEU A 37 19.62 -11.38 11.84
N THR A 38 19.17 -11.09 13.07
CA THR A 38 19.19 -12.03 14.20
C THR A 38 17.91 -11.97 15.04
N GLY A 39 17.64 -13.02 15.80
CA GLY A 39 16.52 -13.09 16.73
C GLY A 39 15.14 -13.25 16.06
N ASP A 40 14.09 -13.03 16.83
CA ASP A 40 12.69 -13.23 16.39
C ASP A 40 12.26 -12.25 15.28
N ASN A 41 12.97 -11.15 15.16
CA ASN A 41 12.74 -10.11 14.15
C ASN A 41 13.58 -10.28 12.88
N ALA A 42 14.35 -11.37 12.77
CA ALA A 42 15.21 -11.60 11.61
C ALA A 42 14.41 -11.68 10.30
N VAL A 43 14.89 -10.96 9.29
CA VAL A 43 14.33 -10.96 7.94
C VAL A 43 15.02 -11.93 6.99
N ILE A 44 15.72 -12.94 7.54
CA ILE A 44 16.49 -13.93 6.79
C ILE A 44 15.90 -15.33 6.96
N TYR A 45 16.18 -16.20 6.00
CA TYR A 45 15.95 -17.63 6.09
C TYR A 45 17.27 -18.33 6.36
N THR A 46 17.40 -18.98 7.52
CA THR A 46 18.54 -19.85 7.85
C THR A 46 18.25 -21.26 7.35
N ASN A 47 19.17 -21.85 6.59
CA ASN A 47 19.06 -23.25 6.20
C ASN A 47 19.43 -24.15 7.39
N ARG A 48 18.45 -24.84 7.97
CA ARG A 48 18.67 -25.75 9.12
C ARG A 48 19.20 -27.11 8.72
N HIS A 49 19.34 -27.40 7.42
CA HIS A 49 19.65 -28.75 6.94
C HIS A 49 21.04 -28.92 6.30
N ASP A 50 21.78 -27.84 6.05
CA ASP A 50 23.15 -27.90 5.55
C ASP A 50 24.07 -27.20 6.55
N ASP A 51 24.94 -27.95 7.18
CA ASP A 51 25.89 -27.48 8.21
C ASP A 51 26.92 -26.46 7.68
N ASP A 52 26.96 -26.19 6.37
CA ASP A 52 28.07 -25.47 5.74
C ASP A 52 27.74 -24.10 5.12
N GLU A 53 26.48 -23.65 5.05
CA GLU A 53 26.14 -22.36 4.48
C GLU A 53 24.98 -21.65 5.17
N VAL A 54 25.31 -20.75 6.08
CA VAL A 54 24.37 -19.84 6.69
C VAL A 54 24.06 -18.70 5.72
N VAL A 55 22.83 -18.58 5.25
CA VAL A 55 22.39 -17.38 4.52
C VAL A 55 22.27 -16.25 5.52
N LEU A 56 23.23 -15.33 5.51
CA LEU A 56 23.33 -14.22 6.47
C LEU A 56 22.57 -12.96 6.07
N LEU A 57 22.00 -12.92 4.85
CA LEU A 57 21.30 -11.76 4.29
C LEU A 57 19.96 -12.17 3.67
N PRO A 58 19.00 -11.26 3.56
CA PRO A 58 17.77 -11.52 2.80
C PRO A 58 18.11 -11.79 1.33
N THR A 59 17.31 -12.65 0.71
CA THR A 59 17.58 -13.17 -0.63
C THR A 59 16.35 -13.09 -1.53
N PHE A 60 16.61 -12.83 -2.80
CA PHE A 60 15.60 -12.92 -3.84
C PHE A 60 16.21 -13.53 -5.11
N PHE A 61 15.40 -13.82 -6.11
CA PHE A 61 15.88 -14.10 -7.44
C PHE A 61 14.99 -13.43 -8.47
N ARG A 62 15.56 -13.18 -9.63
CA ARG A 62 14.87 -12.62 -10.78
C ARG A 62 14.68 -13.70 -11.83
N GLN A 63 13.47 -13.81 -12.35
CA GLN A 63 13.19 -14.63 -13.50
C GLN A 63 13.70 -13.95 -14.78
N GLY A 64 14.21 -14.74 -15.74
CA GLY A 64 14.60 -14.21 -17.07
C GLY A 64 13.36 -13.86 -17.91
N GLN A 65 13.47 -12.82 -18.72
CA GLN A 65 12.39 -12.38 -19.59
C GLN A 65 12.14 -13.28 -20.82
N THR A 66 13.00 -14.23 -21.08
CA THR A 66 12.98 -15.06 -22.30
C THR A 66 12.99 -16.57 -22.03
N ASP A 67 12.92 -16.96 -20.75
CA ASP A 67 13.05 -18.39 -20.41
C ASP A 67 11.67 -19.07 -20.32
N ASN A 68 11.17 -19.50 -21.49
CA ASN A 68 9.90 -20.19 -21.63
C ASN A 68 9.84 -21.55 -20.91
N ASN A 69 10.96 -22.05 -20.40
CA ASN A 69 11.05 -23.38 -19.80
C ASN A 69 11.00 -23.38 -18.28
N LYS A 70 10.98 -22.22 -17.63
CA LYS A 70 10.94 -22.12 -16.17
C LYS A 70 9.61 -21.57 -15.67
N PRO A 71 9.02 -22.16 -14.63
CA PRO A 71 7.74 -21.72 -14.11
C PRO A 71 7.85 -20.35 -13.45
N LEU A 72 6.86 -19.48 -13.65
CA LEU A 72 6.63 -18.29 -12.84
C LEU A 72 5.76 -18.71 -11.65
N ASN A 73 6.37 -18.81 -10.47
CA ASN A 73 5.67 -19.17 -9.23
C ASN A 73 5.18 -17.88 -8.54
N ILE A 74 3.93 -17.55 -8.75
CA ILE A 74 3.31 -16.35 -8.20
C ILE A 74 2.67 -16.68 -6.84
N LEU A 75 2.99 -15.88 -5.81
CA LEU A 75 2.13 -15.73 -4.65
C LEU A 75 1.17 -14.59 -4.92
N HIS A 76 -0.10 -14.77 -4.58
CA HIS A 76 -1.13 -13.77 -4.78
C HIS A 76 -1.92 -13.56 -3.49
N GLY A 77 -2.19 -12.29 -3.16
CA GLY A 77 -3.04 -11.88 -2.05
C GLY A 77 -3.75 -10.57 -2.35
N SER A 78 -4.86 -10.33 -1.65
CA SER A 78 -5.64 -9.09 -1.73
C SER A 78 -6.36 -8.83 -0.40
N CYS A 79 -6.89 -7.62 -0.22
CA CYS A 79 -7.82 -7.27 0.85
C CYS A 79 -7.26 -7.63 2.25
N ARG A 80 -6.02 -7.19 2.53
CA ARG A 80 -5.35 -7.47 3.80
C ARG A 80 -5.78 -6.49 4.89
N LYS A 81 -6.81 -6.85 5.65
CA LYS A 81 -7.38 -6.04 6.71
C LYS A 81 -6.78 -6.40 8.07
N LEU A 82 -6.14 -5.44 8.77
CA LEU A 82 -5.49 -5.66 10.07
C LEU A 82 -6.46 -6.19 11.13
N ARG A 83 -7.71 -5.76 11.12
CA ARG A 83 -8.76 -6.26 12.01
C ARG A 83 -9.61 -7.37 11.39
N GLY A 84 -9.01 -8.26 10.59
CA GLY A 84 -9.68 -9.42 10.03
C GLY A 84 -10.14 -10.41 11.10
N LYS A 85 -11.16 -11.22 10.77
CA LYS A 85 -11.69 -12.24 11.70
C LYS A 85 -10.76 -13.46 11.86
N GLY A 86 -9.91 -13.74 10.87
CA GLY A 86 -8.97 -14.85 10.82
C GLY A 86 -7.55 -14.47 11.17
N GLU A 87 -6.64 -15.42 11.03
CA GLU A 87 -5.20 -15.20 11.03
C GLU A 87 -4.77 -14.58 9.68
N ASP A 88 -3.63 -13.91 9.66
CA ASP A 88 -3.07 -13.32 8.44
C ASP A 88 -2.59 -14.43 7.48
N CYS A 89 -3.33 -14.65 6.40
CA CYS A 89 -3.02 -15.70 5.43
C CYS A 89 -1.68 -15.48 4.71
N LEU A 90 -1.20 -14.23 4.61
CA LEU A 90 0.11 -13.94 4.01
C LEU A 90 1.25 -14.65 4.76
N ALA A 91 1.11 -14.85 6.07
CA ALA A 91 2.09 -15.56 6.89
C ALA A 91 2.34 -17.00 6.43
N ILE A 92 1.42 -17.63 5.68
CA ILE A 92 1.59 -18.98 5.14
C ILE A 92 2.74 -19.02 4.11
N ALA A 93 2.95 -17.94 3.38
CA ALA A 93 4.01 -17.83 2.37
C ALA A 93 5.41 -18.02 2.95
N ASP A 94 5.61 -17.72 4.25
CA ASP A 94 6.88 -17.91 4.95
C ASP A 94 7.36 -19.37 4.87
N ARG A 95 6.45 -20.31 5.09
CA ARG A 95 6.78 -21.75 5.03
C ARG A 95 7.13 -22.19 3.61
N LEU A 96 6.49 -21.63 2.59
CA LEU A 96 6.75 -21.95 1.20
C LEU A 96 8.14 -21.46 0.77
N ILE A 97 8.50 -20.23 1.17
CA ILE A 97 9.84 -19.67 0.88
C ILE A 97 10.89 -20.43 1.68
N ALA A 98 10.69 -20.65 2.99
CA ALA A 98 11.62 -21.37 3.84
C ALA A 98 11.95 -22.79 3.34
N ALA A 99 10.93 -23.50 2.82
CA ALA A 99 11.09 -24.85 2.28
C ALA A 99 11.83 -24.89 0.93
N SER A 100 12.01 -23.74 0.28
CA SER A 100 12.54 -23.68 -1.10
C SER A 100 13.60 -22.61 -1.33
N VAL A 101 14.27 -22.11 -0.27
CA VAL A 101 15.22 -20.98 -0.35
C VAL A 101 16.21 -21.14 -1.50
N LYS A 102 16.85 -22.30 -1.63
CA LYS A 102 17.83 -22.60 -2.68
C LYS A 102 17.23 -23.29 -3.92
N ASN A 103 15.98 -23.75 -3.86
CA ASN A 103 15.33 -24.44 -4.97
C ASN A 103 14.50 -23.47 -5.80
N LEU A 104 15.14 -22.75 -6.73
CA LEU A 104 14.51 -21.69 -7.53
C LEU A 104 13.34 -22.17 -8.41
N ASN A 105 13.29 -23.47 -8.73
CA ASN A 105 12.15 -24.02 -9.48
C ASN A 105 10.89 -24.17 -8.64
N LYS A 106 11.01 -24.25 -7.31
CA LYS A 106 9.88 -24.37 -6.37
C LYS A 106 9.65 -23.09 -5.56
N ARG A 107 10.70 -22.26 -5.41
CA ARG A 107 10.61 -21.00 -4.66
C ARG A 107 9.63 -20.06 -5.37
N PRO A 108 8.72 -19.43 -4.63
CA PRO A 108 7.95 -18.31 -5.15
C PRO A 108 8.88 -17.22 -5.71
N SER A 109 8.63 -16.80 -6.95
CA SER A 109 9.47 -15.83 -7.67
C SER A 109 8.99 -14.40 -7.49
N VAL A 110 7.69 -14.22 -7.22
CA VAL A 110 7.08 -12.90 -7.07
C VAL A 110 5.83 -12.99 -6.21
N LEU A 111 5.54 -11.92 -5.49
CA LEU A 111 4.31 -11.69 -4.73
C LEU A 111 3.52 -10.55 -5.37
N PHE A 112 2.26 -10.81 -5.70
CA PHE A 112 1.30 -9.80 -6.17
C PHE A 112 0.27 -9.53 -5.08
N LEU A 113 0.21 -8.29 -4.62
CA LEU A 113 -0.80 -7.79 -3.69
C LEU A 113 -1.73 -6.85 -4.48
N THR A 114 -2.91 -7.35 -4.84
CA THR A 114 -3.68 -6.82 -5.96
C THR A 114 -4.88 -5.98 -5.55
N SER A 115 -5.06 -5.71 -4.26
CA SER A 115 -6.15 -4.87 -3.73
C SER A 115 -5.94 -4.60 -2.24
N ASP A 116 -6.43 -3.50 -1.73
CA ASP A 116 -6.63 -3.12 -0.34
C ASP A 116 -5.51 -3.54 0.61
N GLN A 117 -4.39 -2.87 0.52
CA GLN A 117 -3.27 -3.12 1.45
C GLN A 117 -3.49 -2.42 2.79
N ILE A 118 -4.33 -1.39 2.80
CA ILE A 118 -4.88 -0.75 3.98
C ILE A 118 -6.40 -0.61 3.82
N TYR A 119 -7.10 -0.41 4.94
CA TYR A 119 -8.52 -0.08 4.97
C TYR A 119 -8.66 1.31 5.60
N ALA A 120 -8.54 2.34 4.75
CA ALA A 120 -8.51 3.72 5.18
C ALA A 120 -9.86 4.20 5.74
N ASP A 121 -10.94 3.68 5.22
CA ASP A 121 -12.31 3.97 5.66
C ASP A 121 -12.73 3.18 6.91
N ASP A 122 -12.08 2.06 7.19
CA ASP A 122 -12.46 1.14 8.25
C ASP A 122 -11.27 0.80 9.18
N ALA A 123 -10.53 1.83 9.60
CA ALA A 123 -9.47 1.67 10.57
C ALA A 123 -10.04 1.22 11.93
N ALA A 124 -9.25 0.39 12.64
CA ALA A 124 -9.67 -0.09 13.94
C ALA A 124 -9.72 1.04 14.98
N GLY A 125 -10.81 1.12 15.73
CA GLY A 125 -10.98 2.14 16.78
C GLY A 125 -9.82 2.24 17.75
N PRO A 126 -9.25 1.11 18.25
CA PRO A 126 -8.08 1.11 19.12
C PRO A 126 -6.79 1.70 18.52
N LEU A 127 -6.72 1.86 17.21
CA LEU A 127 -5.55 2.40 16.53
C LEU A 127 -5.69 3.87 16.12
N ILE A 128 -6.91 4.41 16.01
CA ILE A 128 -7.11 5.69 15.33
C ILE A 128 -6.32 6.84 15.96
N GLN A 129 -6.30 6.93 17.28
CA GLN A 129 -5.52 7.96 17.96
C GLN A 129 -4.02 7.77 17.75
N HIS A 130 -3.54 6.52 17.85
CA HIS A 130 -2.13 6.21 17.59
C HIS A 130 -1.73 6.57 16.15
N LEU A 131 -2.59 6.29 15.16
CA LEU A 131 -2.34 6.67 13.76
C LEU A 131 -2.22 8.17 13.60
N THR A 132 -3.08 8.95 14.23
CA THR A 132 -3.05 10.41 14.19
C THR A 132 -1.77 10.98 14.84
N GLU A 133 -1.45 10.53 16.05
CA GLU A 133 -0.25 10.95 16.79
C GLU A 133 1.04 10.53 16.07
N PHE A 134 1.09 9.28 15.59
CA PHE A 134 2.24 8.76 14.87
C PHE A 134 2.41 9.45 13.51
N GLY A 135 1.33 9.71 12.78
CA GLY A 135 1.36 10.49 11.54
C GLY A 135 1.90 11.91 11.76
N THR A 136 1.45 12.59 12.82
CA THR A 136 1.98 13.90 13.22
C THR A 136 3.47 13.84 13.54
N HIS A 137 3.91 12.78 14.25
CA HIS A 137 5.31 12.56 14.55
C HIS A 137 6.17 12.31 13.32
N LEU A 138 5.67 11.49 12.37
CA LEU A 138 6.36 11.20 11.10
C LEU A 138 6.62 12.46 10.29
N LEU A 139 5.63 13.34 10.21
CA LEU A 139 5.75 14.61 9.48
C LEU A 139 6.55 15.66 10.26
N GLY A 140 6.60 15.56 11.59
CA GLY A 140 7.16 16.59 12.47
C GLY A 140 6.28 17.84 12.61
N TRP A 141 5.03 17.77 12.13
CA TRP A 141 4.03 18.83 12.23
C TRP A 141 2.61 18.27 12.15
N GLU A 142 1.64 18.98 12.70
CA GLU A 142 0.23 18.63 12.67
C GLU A 142 -0.42 19.18 11.39
N GLU A 143 -1.05 18.30 10.62
CA GLU A 143 -1.76 18.70 9.39
C GLU A 143 -3.06 19.42 9.76
N GLU A 144 -3.25 20.59 9.18
CA GLU A 144 -4.49 21.34 9.31
C GLU A 144 -5.47 20.91 8.21
N ILE A 145 -6.66 20.50 8.65
CA ILE A 145 -7.78 20.23 7.75
C ILE A 145 -8.65 21.49 7.74
N VAL A 146 -8.56 22.26 6.67
CA VAL A 146 -9.30 23.51 6.51
C VAL A 146 -10.80 23.24 6.70
N GLY A 147 -11.45 23.95 7.66
CA GLY A 147 -12.87 23.79 7.98
C GLY A 147 -13.20 22.71 9.00
N LEU A 148 -12.25 21.92 9.46
CA LEU A 148 -12.38 21.17 10.70
C LEU A 148 -12.14 22.14 11.87
N ASN A 149 -13.19 22.39 12.66
CA ASN A 149 -13.07 23.28 13.82
C ASN A 149 -12.31 22.64 15.01
N LYS A 150 -11.77 21.46 14.82
CA LYS A 150 -11.01 20.67 15.80
C LYS A 150 -9.75 20.11 15.15
N LYS A 151 -8.72 19.90 15.93
CA LYS A 151 -7.55 19.13 15.52
C LYS A 151 -7.92 17.65 15.36
N LEU A 152 -7.26 16.93 14.46
CA LEU A 152 -7.49 15.48 14.29
C LEU A 152 -7.22 14.71 15.59
N THR A 153 -6.23 15.14 16.38
CA THR A 153 -5.90 14.59 17.70
C THR A 153 -7.02 14.73 18.74
N GLU A 154 -7.97 15.64 18.51
CA GLU A 154 -9.13 15.87 19.38
C GLU A 154 -10.39 15.07 18.94
N ILE A 155 -10.29 14.35 17.83
CA ILE A 155 -11.40 13.56 17.29
C ILE A 155 -11.22 12.10 17.68
N GLY A 156 -12.10 11.62 18.54
CA GLY A 156 -12.07 10.26 19.05
C GLY A 156 -12.47 9.20 18.04
N SER A 157 -12.32 7.94 18.48
CA SER A 157 -12.79 6.78 17.71
C SER A 157 -14.30 6.84 17.49
N GLY A 158 -14.71 6.66 16.23
CA GLY A 158 -16.12 6.64 15.82
C GLY A 158 -16.74 8.02 15.53
N GLU A 159 -15.98 9.11 15.76
CA GLU A 159 -16.54 10.48 15.66
C GLU A 159 -16.42 11.10 14.25
N ARG A 160 -15.75 10.42 13.29
CA ARG A 160 -15.47 10.99 11.97
C ARG A 160 -16.60 10.82 10.94
N GLN A 161 -17.58 9.96 11.22
CA GLN A 161 -18.63 9.60 10.25
C GLN A 161 -19.35 10.81 9.65
N GLN A 162 -19.74 11.77 10.50
CA GLN A 162 -20.45 12.96 10.02
C GLN A 162 -19.58 13.80 9.08
N PHE A 163 -18.31 14.01 9.44
CA PHE A 163 -17.38 14.76 8.59
C PHE A 163 -17.19 14.08 7.23
N ILE A 164 -16.99 12.76 7.23
CA ILE A 164 -16.77 11.97 6.02
C ILE A 164 -17.99 12.01 5.10
N SER A 165 -19.20 11.86 5.63
CA SER A 165 -20.42 11.85 4.82
C SER A 165 -20.88 13.24 4.40
N GLU A 166 -20.86 14.23 5.30
CA GLU A 166 -21.45 15.55 5.04
C GLU A 166 -20.45 16.51 4.38
N HIS A 167 -19.17 16.44 4.72
CA HIS A 167 -18.18 17.35 4.19
C HIS A 167 -17.33 16.72 3.09
N ALA A 168 -16.74 15.53 3.28
CA ALA A 168 -15.97 14.85 2.25
C ALA A 168 -16.86 14.20 1.17
N LYS A 169 -18.16 14.04 1.42
CA LYS A 169 -19.13 13.45 0.49
C LYS A 169 -18.92 11.97 0.17
N PHE A 170 -18.19 11.26 1.02
CA PHE A 170 -18.02 9.82 0.88
C PHE A 170 -19.26 9.04 1.31
N THR A 171 -19.41 7.83 0.78
CA THR A 171 -20.54 6.93 1.01
C THR A 171 -20.24 5.79 1.97
N SER A 172 -18.99 5.65 2.42
CA SER A 172 -18.59 4.58 3.33
C SER A 172 -19.45 4.55 4.59
N GLU A 173 -20.05 3.37 4.88
CA GLU A 173 -20.85 3.14 6.08
C GLU A 173 -20.00 3.05 7.35
N ASN A 174 -18.70 2.77 7.21
CA ASN A 174 -17.74 2.59 8.30
C ASN A 174 -16.85 3.81 8.55
N GLY A 175 -17.19 4.98 8.00
CA GLY A 175 -16.38 6.21 8.05
C GLY A 175 -16.09 6.78 9.44
N GLY A 176 -16.58 6.16 10.52
CA GLY A 176 -16.36 6.64 11.90
C GLY A 176 -14.89 6.70 12.32
N ASN A 177 -14.03 5.88 11.68
CA ASN A 177 -12.58 5.85 11.90
C ASN A 177 -11.82 6.05 10.58
N HIS A 178 -12.42 6.75 9.63
CA HIS A 178 -11.78 7.03 8.34
C HIS A 178 -10.49 7.82 8.51
N LEU A 179 -9.43 7.46 7.77
CA LEU A 179 -8.20 8.25 7.69
C LEU A 179 -8.46 9.53 6.91
N ILE A 180 -7.86 10.63 7.34
CA ILE A 180 -8.12 11.96 6.76
C ILE A 180 -6.83 12.59 6.25
N SER A 181 -5.79 12.63 7.09
CA SER A 181 -4.52 13.30 6.78
C SER A 181 -3.53 12.36 6.09
N PHE A 182 -2.58 12.92 5.33
CA PHE A 182 -1.49 12.13 4.76
C PHE A 182 -0.70 11.38 5.85
N GLY A 183 -0.44 12.03 6.99
CA GLY A 183 0.25 11.40 8.11
C GLY A 183 -0.47 10.15 8.63
N GLU A 184 -1.81 10.17 8.70
CA GLU A 184 -2.58 9.00 9.12
C GLU A 184 -2.50 7.85 8.10
N PHE A 185 -2.58 8.15 6.80
CA PHE A 185 -2.37 7.16 5.74
C PHE A 185 -0.96 6.56 5.81
N ALA A 186 0.07 7.41 5.95
CA ALA A 186 1.45 6.97 6.10
C ALA A 186 1.66 6.09 7.34
N ALA A 187 1.10 6.50 8.48
CA ALA A 187 1.13 5.72 9.72
C ALA A 187 0.46 4.36 9.53
N MET A 188 -0.69 4.30 8.84
CA MET A 188 -1.40 3.06 8.57
C MET A 188 -0.58 2.11 7.69
N TYR A 189 0.10 2.60 6.65
CA TYR A 189 1.02 1.77 5.86
C TYR A 189 2.16 1.23 6.72
N LEU A 190 2.79 2.06 7.53
CA LEU A 190 3.91 1.64 8.38
C LEU A 190 3.52 0.58 9.40
N ILE A 191 2.39 0.71 10.08
CA ILE A 191 1.93 -0.31 11.02
C ILE A 191 1.45 -1.58 10.33
N SER A 192 0.96 -1.49 9.10
CA SER A 192 0.52 -2.67 8.33
C SER A 192 1.68 -3.62 8.00
N TRP A 193 2.90 -3.12 7.96
CA TRP A 193 4.08 -3.89 7.55
C TRP A 193 5.16 -4.05 8.62
N ASN A 194 5.11 -3.28 9.73
CA ASN A 194 6.16 -3.32 10.75
C ASN A 194 5.60 -3.27 12.17
N ILE A 195 5.89 -4.32 12.96
CA ILE A 195 5.49 -4.46 14.37
C ILE A 195 6.06 -3.34 15.27
N GLN A 196 7.22 -2.81 14.95
CA GLN A 196 7.90 -1.80 15.78
C GLN A 196 7.16 -0.46 15.81
N ASN A 197 6.28 -0.21 14.84
CA ASN A 197 5.50 1.03 14.76
C ASN A 197 4.15 0.94 15.51
N TRP A 198 3.85 -0.20 16.13
CA TRP A 198 2.61 -0.40 16.86
C TRP A 198 2.68 0.23 18.27
N PRO A 199 1.52 0.64 18.84
CA PRO A 199 1.49 1.09 20.22
C PRO A 199 1.88 -0.05 21.16
N LEU A 200 2.59 0.29 22.22
CA LEU A 200 2.95 -0.69 23.27
C LEU A 200 1.71 -1.27 23.95
N LEU A 201 0.72 -0.42 24.17
CA LEU A 201 -0.57 -0.78 24.73
C LEU A 201 -1.67 -0.11 23.92
N PHE A 202 -2.75 -0.82 23.64
CA PHE A 202 -3.96 -0.19 23.11
C PHE A 202 -4.62 0.64 24.21
N GLN A 203 -5.15 1.79 23.84
CA GLN A 203 -5.87 2.63 24.80
C GLN A 203 -7.00 1.86 25.47
N ASP A 204 -7.12 2.03 26.77
CA ASP A 204 -8.23 1.44 27.52
C ASP A 204 -9.50 2.29 27.30
N ILE A 205 -10.60 1.62 27.00
CA ILE A 205 -11.90 2.25 26.74
C ILE A 205 -12.78 2.28 28.00
N GLU A 206 -12.19 2.37 29.17
CA GLU A 206 -12.95 2.35 30.43
C GLU A 206 -14.02 3.45 30.53
N PHE A 207 -13.82 4.56 29.81
CA PHE A 207 -14.69 5.74 29.84
C PHE A 207 -15.86 5.72 28.84
N VAL A 208 -15.98 4.69 27.99
CA VAL A 208 -17.10 4.61 27.04
C VAL A 208 -18.33 4.01 27.72
N ALA A 209 -19.38 4.84 27.82
CA ALA A 209 -20.61 4.50 28.53
C ALA A 209 -21.40 3.33 27.91
N GLU A 210 -21.29 3.08 26.60
CA GLU A 210 -22.09 2.08 25.92
C GLU A 210 -21.43 0.70 25.89
N LYS A 211 -22.08 -0.29 26.51
CA LYS A 211 -21.63 -1.70 26.54
C LYS A 211 -21.36 -2.28 25.14
N LYS A 212 -22.13 -1.89 24.12
CA LYS A 212 -21.98 -2.35 22.74
C LYS A 212 -20.69 -1.85 22.12
N VAL A 213 -20.35 -0.58 22.31
CA VAL A 213 -19.11 0.04 21.80
C VAL A 213 -17.88 -0.58 22.48
N LYS A 214 -17.95 -0.75 23.81
CA LYS A 214 -16.86 -1.43 24.57
C LYS A 214 -16.61 -2.85 24.07
N ARG A 215 -17.68 -3.61 23.79
CA ARG A 215 -17.55 -4.98 23.25
C ARG A 215 -16.92 -4.99 21.84
N LYS A 216 -17.35 -4.09 20.95
CA LYS A 216 -16.77 -3.95 19.61
C LYS A 216 -15.27 -3.66 19.70
N TYR A 217 -14.89 -2.70 20.53
CA TYR A 217 -13.51 -2.30 20.74
C TYR A 217 -12.63 -3.45 21.25
N GLN A 218 -13.11 -4.24 22.22
CA GLN A 218 -12.39 -5.40 22.71
C GLN A 218 -12.20 -6.48 21.63
N ILE A 219 -13.21 -6.69 20.79
CA ILE A 219 -13.09 -7.62 19.64
C ILE A 219 -12.02 -7.11 18.68
N GLU A 220 -12.00 -5.82 18.37
CA GLU A 220 -10.99 -5.22 17.49
C GLU A 220 -9.57 -5.36 18.06
N ILE A 221 -9.37 -5.17 19.37
CA ILE A 221 -8.08 -5.40 20.02
C ILE A 221 -7.61 -6.86 19.81
N GLU A 222 -8.48 -7.85 20.00
CA GLU A 222 -8.11 -9.24 19.80
C GLU A 222 -7.79 -9.55 18.33
N GLN A 223 -8.47 -8.91 17.39
CA GLN A 223 -8.17 -9.00 15.96
C GLN A 223 -6.80 -8.40 15.64
N LEU A 224 -6.53 -7.20 16.16
CA LEU A 224 -5.26 -6.51 15.98
C LEU A 224 -4.08 -7.30 16.57
N LYS A 225 -4.23 -7.91 17.74
CA LYS A 225 -3.21 -8.78 18.32
C LYS A 225 -2.88 -9.98 17.45
N ARG A 226 -3.85 -10.52 16.69
CA ARG A 226 -3.59 -11.60 15.72
C ARG A 226 -2.71 -11.10 14.58
N SER A 227 -3.08 -9.97 13.97
CA SER A 227 -2.25 -9.34 12.93
C SER A 227 -0.85 -8.99 13.41
N GLN A 228 -0.76 -8.45 14.63
CA GLN A 228 0.51 -8.12 15.28
C GLN A 228 1.46 -9.32 15.36
N ARG A 229 0.93 -10.51 15.75
CA ARG A 229 1.73 -11.74 15.81
C ARG A 229 2.26 -12.21 14.45
N ALA A 230 1.55 -11.92 13.37
CA ALA A 230 1.96 -12.30 12.02
C ALA A 230 3.03 -11.39 11.43
N LEU A 231 3.14 -10.13 11.89
CA LEU A 231 3.99 -9.10 11.27
C LEU A 231 5.48 -9.46 11.16
N PRO A 232 6.15 -10.08 12.15
CA PRO A 232 7.55 -10.46 11.99
C PRO A 232 7.76 -11.42 10.80
N VAL A 233 6.81 -12.35 10.64
CA VAL A 233 6.81 -13.34 9.54
C VAL A 233 6.50 -12.66 8.21
N VAL A 234 5.51 -11.79 8.15
CA VAL A 234 5.15 -11.03 6.94
C VAL A 234 6.32 -10.15 6.48
N ARG A 235 7.00 -9.47 7.41
CA ARG A 235 8.18 -8.67 7.09
C ARG A 235 9.30 -9.52 6.50
N ARG A 236 9.54 -10.73 7.02
CA ARG A 236 10.53 -11.65 6.47
C ARG A 236 10.15 -12.09 5.06
N ILE A 237 8.88 -12.38 4.78
CA ILE A 237 8.40 -12.69 3.43
C ILE A 237 8.74 -11.55 2.49
N LEU A 238 8.32 -10.32 2.81
CA LEU A 238 8.53 -9.14 1.96
C LEU A 238 10.01 -8.85 1.71
N ALA A 239 10.88 -9.14 2.66
CA ALA A 239 12.32 -9.00 2.48
C ALA A 239 12.94 -10.04 1.54
N ASN A 240 12.24 -11.13 1.22
CA ASN A 240 12.81 -12.27 0.47
C ASN A 240 12.06 -12.61 -0.82
N ILE A 241 11.19 -11.73 -1.29
CA ILE A 241 10.46 -11.93 -2.54
C ILE A 241 10.19 -10.57 -3.20
N PRO A 242 10.45 -10.39 -4.50
CA PRO A 242 9.99 -9.22 -5.22
C PRO A 242 8.48 -9.08 -5.10
N THR A 243 8.01 -7.90 -4.67
CA THR A 243 6.61 -7.67 -4.37
C THR A 243 6.11 -6.48 -5.19
N TYR A 244 4.95 -6.65 -5.83
CA TYR A 244 4.24 -5.61 -6.57
C TYR A 244 2.86 -5.44 -5.95
N MET A 245 2.49 -4.18 -5.70
CA MET A 245 1.25 -3.82 -5.00
C MET A 245 0.45 -2.85 -5.84
N MET A 246 -0.88 -2.92 -5.73
CA MET A 246 -1.78 -1.94 -6.32
C MET A 246 -2.94 -1.65 -5.38
N PHE A 247 -3.54 -0.48 -5.53
CA PHE A 247 -4.69 -0.06 -4.75
C PHE A 247 -6.01 -0.67 -5.25
N ASP A 248 -7.00 -0.69 -4.36
CA ASP A 248 -8.41 -0.72 -4.72
C ASP A 248 -9.16 0.38 -3.92
N ASP A 249 -10.47 0.23 -3.69
CA ASP A 249 -11.25 1.30 -3.05
C ASP A 249 -10.85 1.56 -1.59
N HIS A 250 -10.75 0.55 -0.76
CA HIS A 250 -10.44 0.73 0.66
C HIS A 250 -9.07 1.36 0.96
N ASP A 251 -8.13 1.32 0.03
CA ASP A 251 -6.88 2.09 0.17
C ASP A 251 -7.15 3.59 0.23
N ILE A 252 -8.30 4.05 -0.25
CA ILE A 252 -8.76 5.44 -0.20
C ILE A 252 -10.06 5.56 0.61
N THR A 253 -11.15 4.95 0.13
CA THR A 253 -12.47 4.89 0.78
C THR A 253 -13.35 3.86 0.08
N ASP A 254 -14.17 3.13 0.83
CA ASP A 254 -15.20 2.24 0.27
C ASP A 254 -16.04 2.96 -0.78
N ASP A 255 -16.39 2.26 -1.85
CA ASP A 255 -17.12 2.80 -3.00
C ASP A 255 -16.38 3.88 -3.81
N TRP A 256 -15.06 4.01 -3.68
CA TRP A 256 -14.29 5.00 -4.45
C TRP A 256 -14.56 4.89 -5.95
N ASN A 257 -15.07 5.98 -6.53
CA ASN A 257 -15.43 6.07 -7.94
C ASN A 257 -16.45 5.03 -8.40
N ILE A 258 -17.34 4.55 -7.51
CA ILE A 258 -18.32 3.51 -7.83
C ILE A 258 -19.41 3.99 -8.82
N THR A 259 -19.71 5.28 -8.84
CA THR A 259 -20.65 5.90 -9.78
C THR A 259 -20.16 7.27 -10.24
N ARG A 260 -20.70 7.76 -11.35
CA ARG A 260 -20.44 9.14 -11.81
C ARG A 260 -20.92 10.17 -10.78
N GLU A 261 -22.07 9.96 -10.16
CA GLU A 261 -22.60 10.83 -9.10
C GLU A 261 -21.63 10.93 -7.92
N TRP A 262 -21.05 9.82 -7.50
CA TRP A 262 -20.03 9.78 -6.45
C TRP A 262 -18.82 10.63 -6.85
N ASN A 263 -18.24 10.36 -8.02
CA ASN A 263 -17.06 11.04 -8.52
C ASN A 263 -17.24 12.57 -8.62
N GLU A 264 -18.35 13.03 -9.24
CA GLU A 264 -18.66 14.44 -9.39
C GLU A 264 -18.83 15.12 -8.03
N ARG A 265 -19.61 14.52 -7.12
CA ARG A 265 -19.89 15.07 -5.80
C ARG A 265 -18.64 15.19 -4.91
N VAL A 266 -17.75 14.19 -4.95
CA VAL A 266 -16.50 14.22 -4.19
C VAL A 266 -15.53 15.21 -4.82
N LYS A 267 -15.47 15.28 -6.14
CA LYS A 267 -14.64 16.25 -6.88
C LYS A 267 -15.03 17.71 -6.62
N GLU A 268 -16.28 17.99 -6.29
CA GLU A 268 -16.76 19.32 -5.89
C GLU A 268 -16.45 19.65 -4.42
N SER A 269 -16.13 18.67 -3.59
CA SER A 269 -15.77 18.85 -2.19
C SER A 269 -14.26 19.06 -2.03
N ASP A 270 -13.84 20.22 -1.54
CA ASP A 270 -12.42 20.46 -1.22
C ASP A 270 -11.88 19.43 -0.21
N TYR A 271 -12.71 18.95 0.74
CA TYR A 271 -12.32 17.91 1.70
C TYR A 271 -12.23 16.53 1.07
N GLY A 272 -13.22 16.15 0.28
CA GLY A 272 -13.20 14.86 -0.41
C GLY A 272 -11.99 14.74 -1.33
N LYS A 273 -11.72 15.78 -2.13
CA LYS A 273 -10.52 15.86 -2.97
C LYS A 273 -9.22 15.75 -2.17
N GLN A 274 -9.16 16.46 -1.03
CA GLN A 274 -7.97 16.46 -0.18
C GLN A 274 -7.71 15.07 0.39
N ILE A 275 -8.73 14.37 0.89
CA ILE A 275 -8.58 13.02 1.46
C ILE A 275 -8.14 12.02 0.38
N VAL A 276 -8.75 12.06 -0.81
CA VAL A 276 -8.34 11.22 -1.94
C VAL A 276 -6.88 11.51 -2.33
N ALA A 277 -6.48 12.78 -2.40
CA ALA A 277 -5.10 13.16 -2.71
C ALA A 277 -4.11 12.68 -1.65
N ASN A 278 -4.46 12.76 -0.35
CA ASN A 278 -3.66 12.23 0.75
C ASN A 278 -3.45 10.72 0.62
N GLY A 279 -4.51 9.98 0.32
CA GLY A 279 -4.45 8.54 0.10
C GLY A 279 -3.60 8.17 -1.12
N LEU A 280 -3.76 8.87 -2.25
CA LEU A 280 -2.95 8.68 -3.46
C LEU A 280 -1.46 9.02 -3.24
N ALA A 281 -1.18 10.10 -2.50
CA ALA A 281 0.19 10.46 -2.13
C ALA A 281 0.84 9.37 -1.24
N ALA A 282 0.09 8.81 -0.29
CA ALA A 282 0.56 7.71 0.54
C ALA A 282 0.73 6.42 -0.27
N PHE A 283 -0.21 6.08 -1.16
CA PHE A 283 -0.07 4.96 -2.09
C PHE A 283 1.20 5.09 -2.94
N TRP A 284 1.47 6.29 -3.48
CA TRP A 284 2.72 6.54 -4.19
C TRP A 284 3.93 6.26 -3.31
N ALA A 285 3.99 6.81 -2.10
CA ALA A 285 5.16 6.73 -1.24
C ALA A 285 5.46 5.30 -0.76
N PHE A 286 4.42 4.49 -0.50
CA PHE A 286 4.55 3.19 0.16
C PHE A 286 4.40 1.99 -0.76
N GLN A 287 3.89 2.17 -1.98
CA GLN A 287 3.67 1.07 -2.92
C GLN A 287 4.25 1.36 -4.31
N THR A 288 3.65 2.30 -5.03
CA THR A 288 3.80 2.36 -6.47
C THR A 288 5.13 2.98 -6.93
N TRP A 289 5.75 3.84 -6.12
CA TRP A 289 7.11 4.31 -6.41
C TRP A 289 8.11 3.14 -6.44
N GLY A 290 7.92 2.14 -5.57
CA GLY A 290 8.71 0.90 -5.59
C GLY A 290 8.40 -0.01 -6.78
N ASN A 291 7.16 0.02 -7.31
CA ASN A 291 6.77 -0.81 -8.44
C ASN A 291 7.47 -0.39 -9.74
N ASP A 292 7.41 0.89 -10.08
CA ASP A 292 8.08 1.47 -11.26
C ASP A 292 8.41 2.96 -11.02
N PRO A 293 9.61 3.29 -10.52
CA PRO A 293 10.01 4.68 -10.30
C PRO A 293 10.04 5.55 -11.56
N SER A 294 10.14 4.95 -12.74
CA SER A 294 10.26 5.67 -14.01
C SER A 294 8.96 6.33 -14.48
N LEU A 295 7.84 5.98 -13.86
CA LEU A 295 6.53 6.59 -14.16
C LEU A 295 6.38 8.01 -13.60
N TYR A 296 7.22 8.38 -12.63
CA TYR A 296 7.11 9.65 -11.91
C TYR A 296 8.15 10.66 -12.39
N SER A 297 7.67 11.72 -13.03
CA SER A 297 8.51 12.80 -13.53
C SER A 297 9.10 13.65 -12.39
N ASP A 298 10.13 14.44 -12.71
CA ASP A 298 10.71 15.41 -11.76
C ASP A 298 9.65 16.43 -11.30
N GLU A 299 8.68 16.75 -12.13
CA GLU A 299 7.55 17.62 -11.78
C GLU A 299 6.67 16.98 -10.71
N PHE A 300 6.35 15.68 -10.85
CA PHE A 300 5.61 14.92 -9.85
C PHE A 300 6.37 14.90 -8.53
N ILE A 301 7.65 14.53 -8.55
CA ILE A 301 8.50 14.45 -7.36
C ILE A 301 8.62 15.82 -6.67
N THR A 302 8.81 16.89 -7.44
CA THR A 302 8.86 18.25 -6.91
C THR A 302 7.52 18.64 -6.28
N GLY A 303 6.42 18.38 -6.97
CA GLY A 303 5.07 18.70 -6.51
C GLY A 303 4.70 17.99 -5.20
N ILE A 304 4.96 16.69 -5.10
CA ILE A 304 4.66 15.94 -3.87
C ILE A 304 5.57 16.34 -2.71
N THR A 305 6.83 16.64 -2.98
CA THR A 305 7.77 17.13 -1.96
C THR A 305 7.29 18.47 -1.39
N GLN A 306 6.87 19.40 -2.24
CA GLN A 306 6.32 20.68 -1.81
C GLN A 306 4.98 20.52 -1.07
N TYR A 307 4.14 19.58 -1.49
CA TYR A 307 2.87 19.27 -0.84
C TYR A 307 3.04 18.80 0.60
N LEU A 308 4.10 18.02 0.86
CA LEU A 308 4.42 17.45 2.16
C LEU A 308 5.37 18.33 3.00
N ASP A 309 5.93 19.40 2.44
CA ASP A 309 6.87 20.27 3.16
C ASP A 309 6.15 21.28 4.05
N LYS A 310 6.44 21.21 5.36
CA LYS A 310 5.98 22.19 6.35
C LYS A 310 6.58 23.58 6.13
N ASN A 311 7.88 23.64 5.85
CA ASN A 311 8.65 24.89 5.82
C ASN A 311 8.40 25.69 4.54
N GLY A 312 7.97 25.02 3.49
CA GLY A 312 7.58 25.64 2.24
C GLY A 312 6.34 26.51 2.36
N ASN A 313 5.60 26.42 3.51
CA ASN A 313 4.28 27.00 3.68
C ASN A 313 3.60 27.02 2.30
N PRO A 314 3.26 25.84 1.72
CA PRO A 314 2.75 25.84 0.39
C PRO A 314 1.54 26.75 0.45
N ASN A 315 1.65 27.86 -0.29
CA ASN A 315 0.53 28.75 -0.47
C ASN A 315 -0.67 27.84 -0.74
N ILE A 316 -1.80 28.12 -0.12
CA ILE A 316 -3.03 27.32 -0.30
C ILE A 316 -3.31 27.00 -1.78
N HIS A 317 -2.88 27.87 -2.66
CA HIS A 317 -2.92 27.66 -4.11
C HIS A 317 -1.99 26.56 -4.61
N THR A 318 -0.79 26.41 -4.04
CA THR A 318 0.15 25.34 -4.42
C THR A 318 -0.36 23.99 -3.94
N ARG A 319 -0.93 23.93 -2.74
CA ARG A 319 -1.59 22.71 -2.25
C ARG A 319 -2.78 22.33 -3.11
N LYS A 320 -3.66 23.29 -3.42
CA LYS A 320 -4.85 23.03 -4.24
C LYS A 320 -4.48 22.58 -5.63
N SER A 321 -3.47 23.19 -6.27
CA SER A 321 -3.02 22.79 -7.60
C SER A 321 -2.42 21.39 -7.61
N PHE A 322 -1.71 20.96 -6.55
CA PHE A 322 -1.18 19.61 -6.48
C PHE A 322 -2.26 18.56 -6.16
N VAL A 323 -3.27 18.91 -5.34
CA VAL A 323 -4.46 18.08 -5.15
C VAL A 323 -5.19 17.85 -6.48
N ASP A 324 -5.38 18.92 -7.26
CA ASP A 324 -5.97 18.83 -8.60
C ASP A 324 -5.10 18.01 -9.57
N TYR A 325 -3.79 18.13 -9.47
CA TYR A 325 -2.84 17.35 -10.25
C TYR A 325 -2.94 15.84 -9.91
N LEU A 326 -2.91 15.46 -8.62
CA LEU A 326 -3.06 14.06 -8.20
C LEU A 326 -4.41 13.48 -8.61
N TRP A 327 -5.48 14.26 -8.49
CA TRP A 327 -6.82 13.83 -8.91
C TRP A 327 -6.90 13.51 -10.41
N ASN A 328 -6.10 14.16 -11.23
CA ASN A 328 -6.04 13.97 -12.68
C ASN A 328 -4.79 13.20 -13.13
N PHE A 329 -4.04 12.62 -12.20
CA PHE A 329 -2.91 11.76 -12.52
C PHE A 329 -3.40 10.36 -12.87
N TYR A 330 -3.02 9.86 -14.04
CA TYR A 330 -3.55 8.63 -14.61
C TYR A 330 -2.51 7.54 -14.89
N ASP A 331 -1.23 7.79 -14.62
CA ASP A 331 -0.15 6.82 -14.87
C ASP A 331 0.07 5.87 -13.67
N TRP A 332 -1.03 5.34 -13.07
CA TRP A 332 -0.96 4.32 -12.03
C TRP A 332 -0.83 2.89 -12.56
N THR A 333 -1.11 2.67 -13.84
CA THR A 333 -0.91 1.40 -14.54
C THR A 333 0.58 1.17 -14.76
N PHE A 334 1.09 -0.01 -14.39
CA PHE A 334 2.51 -0.34 -14.52
C PHE A 334 2.72 -1.78 -14.97
N ALA A 335 3.95 -2.12 -15.39
CA ALA A 335 4.34 -3.46 -15.77
C ALA A 335 5.38 -4.02 -14.80
N ALA A 336 5.12 -5.21 -14.23
CA ALA A 336 6.12 -5.97 -13.51
C ALA A 336 7.00 -6.75 -14.50
N PRO A 337 8.34 -6.74 -14.35
CA PRO A 337 9.28 -7.39 -15.27
C PRO A 337 9.37 -8.91 -15.04
N THR A 338 8.24 -9.58 -15.15
CA THR A 338 8.10 -11.04 -15.09
C THR A 338 8.07 -11.64 -16.50
N TYR A 339 8.13 -12.96 -16.60
CA TYR A 339 7.81 -13.68 -17.83
C TYR A 339 6.76 -14.77 -17.53
N PRO A 340 5.56 -14.72 -18.10
CA PRO A 340 5.03 -13.63 -18.96
C PRO A 340 5.07 -12.27 -18.30
N VAL A 341 5.16 -11.20 -19.10
CA VAL A 341 5.03 -9.83 -18.58
C VAL A 341 3.69 -9.67 -17.89
N THR A 342 3.69 -9.04 -16.72
CA THR A 342 2.47 -8.78 -15.97
C THR A 342 2.16 -7.30 -15.95
N ILE A 343 0.98 -6.90 -16.41
CA ILE A 343 0.48 -5.53 -16.42
C ILE A 343 -0.57 -5.39 -15.33
N PHE A 344 -0.34 -4.46 -14.41
CA PHE A 344 -1.27 -4.06 -13.35
C PHE A 344 -2.06 -2.86 -13.84
N ILE A 345 -3.37 -3.01 -13.95
CA ILE A 345 -4.24 -1.97 -14.51
C ILE A 345 -4.93 -1.15 -13.42
N ASP A 346 -4.89 0.16 -13.56
CA ASP A 346 -5.68 1.07 -12.73
C ASP A 346 -7.15 1.05 -13.18
N SER A 347 -7.98 0.37 -12.43
CA SER A 347 -9.42 0.29 -12.66
C SER A 347 -10.24 1.18 -11.73
N ARG A 348 -9.61 2.12 -11.02
CA ARG A 348 -10.28 3.05 -10.11
C ARG A 348 -10.29 4.50 -10.59
N THR A 349 -9.15 5.04 -11.04
CA THR A 349 -9.10 6.42 -11.50
C THR A 349 -9.53 6.57 -12.96
N GLN A 350 -9.49 5.48 -13.75
CA GLN A 350 -9.73 5.44 -15.20
C GLN A 350 -11.13 4.92 -15.58
N ARG A 351 -12.12 5.08 -14.70
CA ARG A 351 -13.47 4.57 -14.96
C ARG A 351 -14.21 5.40 -16.02
N LYS A 352 -15.04 4.72 -16.84
CA LYS A 352 -15.97 5.33 -17.77
C LYS A 352 -17.39 5.16 -17.26
N TYR A 353 -18.17 6.22 -17.34
CA TYR A 353 -19.53 6.25 -16.83
C TYR A 353 -20.53 6.53 -17.96
N ASP A 354 -21.41 5.56 -18.24
CA ASP A 354 -22.47 5.72 -19.24
C ASP A 354 -23.75 6.36 -18.63
N SER A 355 -23.87 6.35 -17.30
CA SER A 355 -24.99 6.94 -16.56
C SER A 355 -24.55 7.54 -15.24
N LEU A 356 -25.42 8.35 -14.63
CA LEU A 356 -25.12 9.03 -13.36
C LEU A 356 -25.00 8.06 -12.18
N LYS A 357 -25.87 7.05 -12.11
CA LYS A 357 -26.00 6.13 -10.95
C LYS A 357 -25.71 4.66 -11.28
N GLY A 358 -25.52 4.35 -12.57
CA GLY A 358 -25.19 2.97 -12.98
C GLY A 358 -23.76 2.59 -12.67
N PRO A 359 -23.46 1.28 -12.70
CA PRO A 359 -22.11 0.79 -12.51
C PRO A 359 -21.19 1.34 -13.62
N PRO A 360 -19.92 1.65 -13.30
CA PRO A 360 -18.98 2.13 -14.30
C PRO A 360 -18.45 0.96 -15.14
N MET A 361 -17.95 1.26 -16.33
CA MET A 361 -16.97 0.41 -16.99
C MET A 361 -15.62 0.56 -16.29
N LEU A 362 -14.82 -0.51 -16.28
CA LEU A 362 -13.53 -0.53 -15.58
C LEU A 362 -12.56 0.52 -16.10
N LEU A 363 -12.59 0.79 -17.41
CA LEU A 363 -11.63 1.66 -18.10
C LEU A 363 -12.35 2.58 -19.07
N ASN A 364 -11.86 3.81 -19.14
CA ASN A 364 -12.14 4.76 -20.21
C ASN A 364 -11.14 4.57 -21.37
N ASP A 365 -11.25 5.40 -22.38
CA ASP A 365 -10.40 5.31 -23.58
C ASP A 365 -8.92 5.61 -23.25
N GLU A 366 -8.64 6.54 -22.32
CA GLU A 366 -7.28 6.84 -21.84
C GLU A 366 -6.68 5.66 -21.06
N GLY A 367 -7.47 4.97 -20.24
CA GLY A 367 -7.03 3.77 -19.53
C GLY A 367 -6.64 2.65 -20.50
N LEU A 368 -7.41 2.45 -21.55
CA LEU A 368 -7.08 1.49 -22.62
C LEU A 368 -5.82 1.87 -23.39
N GLU A 369 -5.65 3.17 -23.68
CA GLU A 369 -4.44 3.69 -24.33
C GLU A 369 -3.21 3.52 -23.41
N THR A 370 -3.35 3.75 -22.11
CA THR A 370 -2.28 3.55 -21.14
C THR A 370 -1.82 2.09 -21.08
N ILE A 371 -2.75 1.13 -21.10
CA ILE A 371 -2.40 -0.29 -21.19
C ILE A 371 -1.63 -0.59 -22.50
N SER A 372 -2.12 -0.07 -23.62
CA SER A 372 -1.47 -0.25 -24.91
C SER A 372 -0.06 0.34 -24.92
N ARG A 373 0.12 1.55 -24.39
CA ARG A 373 1.41 2.24 -24.26
C ARG A 373 2.36 1.47 -23.34
N THR A 374 1.86 0.97 -22.20
CA THR A 374 2.64 0.18 -21.25
C THR A 374 3.10 -1.12 -21.88
N THR A 375 2.21 -1.82 -22.59
CA THR A 375 2.54 -3.03 -23.36
C THR A 375 3.62 -2.75 -24.38
N TYR A 376 3.53 -1.61 -25.06
CA TYR A 376 4.53 -1.18 -26.04
C TYR A 376 5.90 -0.90 -25.41
N LYS A 377 5.95 -0.19 -24.29
CA LYS A 377 7.20 0.16 -23.58
C LYS A 377 7.99 -1.06 -23.10
N VAL A 378 7.35 -2.15 -22.73
CA VAL A 378 8.04 -3.36 -22.27
C VAL A 378 8.60 -4.21 -23.42
N ASN A 379 8.61 -3.70 -24.65
CA ASN A 379 9.17 -4.34 -25.86
C ASN A 379 8.63 -5.77 -26.09
N TYR A 380 7.35 -5.93 -25.88
CA TYR A 380 6.72 -7.22 -25.91
C TYR A 380 6.22 -7.52 -27.33
N TYR A 381 7.13 -7.98 -28.20
CA TYR A 381 6.85 -8.02 -29.64
C TYR A 381 6.95 -9.38 -30.29
N ASN A 382 7.22 -10.41 -29.55
CA ASN A 382 7.05 -11.72 -30.12
C ASN A 382 5.57 -12.01 -30.24
N LYS A 383 5.03 -11.96 -31.45
CA LYS A 383 3.63 -12.38 -31.70
C LYS A 383 3.41 -13.76 -31.11
N GLY A 384 2.57 -13.85 -30.09
CA GLY A 384 2.20 -15.12 -29.47
C GLY A 384 2.69 -15.31 -28.02
N ASP A 385 3.51 -14.41 -27.48
CA ASP A 385 3.87 -14.47 -26.06
C ASP A 385 2.65 -14.10 -25.19
N PRO A 386 2.39 -14.81 -24.07
CA PRO A 386 1.30 -14.49 -23.18
C PRO A 386 1.59 -13.23 -22.39
N ILE A 387 0.55 -12.48 -22.02
CA ILE A 387 0.59 -11.35 -21.07
C ILE A 387 -0.34 -11.71 -19.92
N LEU A 388 0.09 -11.42 -18.69
CA LEU A 388 -0.78 -11.46 -17.53
C LEU A 388 -1.33 -10.05 -17.30
N ILE A 389 -2.64 -9.94 -17.15
CA ILE A 389 -3.29 -8.69 -16.75
C ILE A 389 -3.83 -8.88 -15.35
N VAL A 390 -3.47 -7.96 -14.45
CA VAL A 390 -3.91 -7.93 -13.07
C VAL A 390 -4.82 -6.74 -12.88
N SER A 391 -6.04 -6.99 -12.41
CA SER A 391 -7.03 -5.98 -12.06
C SER A 391 -7.44 -6.14 -10.59
N PRO A 392 -7.55 -5.06 -9.81
CA PRO A 392 -8.05 -5.12 -8.44
C PRO A 392 -9.56 -5.42 -8.42
N THR A 393 -10.27 -4.98 -9.46
CA THR A 393 -11.71 -5.18 -9.63
C THR A 393 -11.94 -6.36 -10.59
N PRO A 394 -12.95 -7.24 -10.34
CA PRO A 394 -13.27 -8.33 -11.26
C PRO A 394 -13.59 -7.82 -12.68
N VAL A 395 -12.95 -8.42 -13.69
CA VAL A 395 -13.20 -8.10 -15.10
C VAL A 395 -14.50 -8.75 -15.60
N PHE A 396 -14.82 -9.92 -15.06
CA PHE A 396 -16.05 -10.66 -15.36
C PHE A 396 -16.83 -10.85 -14.06
N GLY A 397 -18.01 -10.25 -13.98
CA GLY A 397 -18.95 -10.47 -12.88
C GLY A 397 -19.82 -11.69 -13.16
N PHE A 398 -20.25 -12.41 -12.11
CA PHE A 398 -21.39 -13.31 -12.25
C PHE A 398 -22.66 -12.45 -12.22
N GLU A 399 -23.51 -12.57 -13.22
CA GLU A 399 -24.89 -12.11 -13.08
C GLU A 399 -25.52 -12.96 -11.96
N LEU A 400 -25.79 -12.33 -10.82
CA LEU A 400 -26.63 -12.94 -9.80
C LEU A 400 -28.05 -12.94 -10.37
N ALA A 401 -28.52 -14.12 -10.78
CA ALA A 401 -29.88 -14.33 -11.24
C ALA A 401 -30.90 -14.13 -10.10
#